data_5fca10dfa01cbda1d6baaccc6e027921
#
_entry.id   5fca10dfa01cbda1d6baaccc6e027921
#
_cell.length_a   1.000
_cell.length_b   1.000
_cell.length_c   1.000
_cell.angle_alpha   90.00
_cell.angle_beta   90.00
_cell.angle_gamma   90.00
#
_symmetry.space_group_name_H-M   'P 1'
#
loop_
_entity.id
_entity.type
_entity.pdbx_description
1 polymer ?
#
loop_
_entity_poly.entity_id
_entity_poly.type
_entity_poly.pdbx_seq_one_letter_code
_entity_poly.pdbx_strand_id
1 'polypeptide(L)'
;MKQLISILLVLMLLASCGKVKEKARETINKSGETVGKTATEFFEGVSEGIDKTLLCEVSLSSALIDKGLKTGKFAIENAEGGHNNQLTIYLIFDQAFQSSVTAKAFDKNGLEVGRAKIDIEEKADEAGYFDFIFDKRTKIEVKSKIVLE
;
A
#
# COMPACT_ATOMS: atom_id res chain seq x y z
N MET A 1 -58.01 15.28 6.44
CA MET A 1 -57.38 14.24 5.64
C MET A 1 -55.99 14.61 5.07
N LYS A 2 -55.83 15.78 4.47
CA LYS A 2 -54.51 16.19 3.90
C LYS A 2 -53.37 16.35 4.95
N GLN A 3 -53.67 16.84 6.15
CA GLN A 3 -52.68 17.01 7.21
C GLN A 3 -52.22 15.67 7.82
N LEU A 4 -53.09 14.67 7.92
CA LEU A 4 -52.71 13.33 8.43
C LEU A 4 -51.77 12.59 7.48
N ILE A 5 -51.92 12.77 6.18
CA ILE A 5 -51.05 12.16 5.16
C ILE A 5 -49.62 12.78 5.21
N SER A 6 -49.57 14.12 5.46
CA SER A 6 -48.29 14.81 5.56
C SER A 6 -47.45 14.39 6.80
N ILE A 7 -48.12 14.13 7.92
CA ILE A 7 -47.46 13.66 9.18
C ILE A 7 -46.98 12.22 9.01
N LEU A 8 -47.74 11.36 8.30
CA LEU A 8 -47.32 9.96 8.05
C LEU A 8 -46.13 9.87 7.12
N LEU A 9 -46.01 10.80 6.15
CA LEU A 9 -44.87 10.85 5.22
C LEU A 9 -43.57 11.27 5.92
N VAL A 10 -43.66 12.20 6.89
CA VAL A 10 -42.49 12.65 7.70
C VAL A 10 -41.99 11.57 8.66
N LEU A 11 -42.91 10.77 9.21
CA LEU A 11 -42.52 9.65 10.09
C LEU A 11 -41.76 8.53 9.36
N MET A 12 -42.07 8.28 8.08
CA MET A 12 -41.36 7.28 7.26
C MET A 12 -39.92 7.67 6.91
N LEU A 13 -39.58 8.96 6.91
CA LEU A 13 -38.23 9.45 6.61
C LEU A 13 -37.28 9.32 7.80
N LEU A 14 -37.78 9.14 9.01
CA LEU A 14 -36.94 9.01 10.20
C LEU A 14 -36.52 7.56 10.51
N ALA A 15 -37.12 6.55 9.86
CA ALA A 15 -36.81 5.15 10.08
C ALA A 15 -35.63 4.63 9.20
N SER A 16 -35.10 5.44 8.29
CA SER A 16 -34.08 4.99 7.30
C SER A 16 -32.62 5.18 7.76
N CYS A 17 -32.35 5.81 8.89
CA CYS A 17 -30.98 6.12 9.32
C CYS A 17 -30.25 5.00 10.12
N GLY A 18 -30.91 3.89 10.45
CA GLY A 18 -30.32 2.82 11.29
C GLY A 18 -29.43 1.84 10.53
N LYS A 19 -29.75 1.53 9.28
CA LYS A 19 -29.09 0.46 8.53
C LYS A 19 -27.79 0.86 7.79
N VAL A 20 -27.54 2.15 7.62
CA VAL A 20 -26.33 2.65 6.94
C VAL A 20 -25.12 2.65 7.88
N LYS A 21 -25.32 2.81 9.19
CA LYS A 21 -24.22 2.80 10.17
C LYS A 21 -23.63 1.41 10.44
N GLU A 22 -24.41 0.35 10.35
CA GLU A 22 -23.90 -1.01 10.56
C GLU A 22 -23.06 -1.49 9.38
N LYS A 23 -23.47 -1.21 8.13
CA LYS A 23 -22.66 -1.58 6.95
C LYS A 23 -21.30 -0.85 6.90
N ALA A 24 -21.26 0.40 7.33
CA ALA A 24 -20.01 1.17 7.38
C ALA A 24 -19.05 0.64 8.48
N ARG A 25 -19.57 0.15 9.62
CA ARG A 25 -18.75 -0.46 10.67
C ARG A 25 -18.24 -1.86 10.33
N GLU A 26 -19.02 -2.65 9.62
CA GLU A 26 -18.58 -3.97 9.15
C GLU A 26 -17.47 -3.89 8.09
N THR A 27 -17.50 -2.86 7.24
CA THR A 27 -16.44 -2.62 6.24
C THR A 27 -15.14 -2.16 6.90
N ILE A 28 -15.20 -1.37 7.98
CA ILE A 28 -14.01 -0.89 8.70
C ILE A 28 -13.39 -2.02 9.55
N ASN A 29 -14.19 -2.90 10.15
CA ASN A 29 -13.68 -4.01 10.96
C ASN A 29 -13.11 -5.17 10.11
N LYS A 30 -13.56 -5.34 8.85
CA LYS A 30 -12.93 -6.30 7.91
C LYS A 30 -11.62 -5.81 7.34
N SER A 31 -11.37 -4.50 7.32
CA SER A 31 -10.08 -3.95 6.87
C SER A 31 -8.95 -4.09 7.91
N GLY A 32 -9.27 -4.40 9.15
CA GLY A 32 -8.29 -4.62 10.22
C GLY A 32 -7.70 -6.03 10.30
N GLU A 33 -8.31 -7.01 9.62
CA GLU A 33 -7.94 -8.43 9.75
C GLU A 33 -7.19 -9.00 8.53
N THR A 34 -6.90 -8.14 7.54
CA THR A 34 -6.21 -8.55 6.31
C THR A 34 -4.84 -7.87 6.15
N VAL A 35 -4.15 -7.63 7.26
CA VAL A 35 -2.74 -7.22 7.24
C VAL A 35 -1.87 -8.47 7.05
N GLY A 36 -1.97 -9.09 5.89
CA GLY A 36 -1.20 -10.30 5.59
C GLY A 36 -1.41 -10.89 4.21
N LYS A 37 -2.38 -10.37 3.47
CA LYS A 37 -2.68 -10.88 2.12
C LYS A 37 -2.84 -9.72 1.14
N THR A 38 -1.85 -9.60 0.26
CA THR A 38 -1.84 -8.85 -0.99
C THR A 38 -2.00 -7.33 -0.88
N ALA A 39 -0.89 -6.64 -1.10
CA ALA A 39 -0.81 -5.19 -1.35
C ALA A 39 -1.63 -4.70 -2.56
N THR A 40 -2.45 -5.54 -3.17
CA THR A 40 -3.26 -5.23 -4.36
C THR A 40 -4.55 -4.46 -4.07
N GLU A 41 -5.03 -4.40 -2.83
CA GLU A 41 -6.29 -3.71 -2.51
C GLU A 41 -6.12 -2.24 -2.08
N PHE A 42 -4.88 -1.75 -1.95
CA PHE A 42 -4.61 -0.37 -1.51
C PHE A 42 -4.64 0.67 -2.65
N PHE A 43 -4.88 0.26 -3.89
CA PHE A 43 -4.78 1.16 -5.06
C PHE A 43 -6.03 1.98 -5.40
N GLU A 44 -7.16 1.81 -4.72
CA GLU A 44 -8.39 2.59 -5.04
C GLU A 44 -8.38 4.05 -4.56
N GLY A 45 -7.29 4.51 -3.92
CA GLY A 45 -7.20 5.88 -3.36
C GLY A 45 -6.07 6.74 -3.90
N VAL A 46 -5.35 6.30 -4.92
CA VAL A 46 -4.23 7.07 -5.45
C VAL A 46 -4.70 8.00 -6.55
N SER A 47 -4.59 9.31 -6.25
CA SER A 47 -4.89 10.45 -7.11
C SER A 47 -4.40 10.28 -8.55
N GLU A 48 -5.20 10.86 -9.45
CA GLU A 48 -4.93 11.10 -10.88
C GLU A 48 -3.46 11.51 -11.13
N GLY A 49 -2.65 10.59 -11.62
CA GLY A 49 -1.25 10.85 -11.99
C GLY A 49 -0.31 9.66 -11.89
N ILE A 50 -0.66 8.59 -11.20
CA ILE A 50 0.12 7.35 -11.23
C ILE A 50 -0.33 6.56 -12.45
N ASP A 51 0.64 6.26 -13.30
CA ASP A 51 0.43 5.41 -14.46
C ASP A 51 -0.18 4.06 -14.01
N LYS A 52 -1.50 3.92 -14.18
CA LYS A 52 -2.27 2.71 -13.83
C LYS A 52 -1.76 1.46 -14.55
N THR A 53 -0.75 1.60 -15.39
CA THR A 53 -0.13 0.52 -16.15
C THR A 53 0.91 -0.27 -15.37
N LEU A 54 1.46 0.30 -14.28
CA LEU A 54 2.43 -0.38 -13.42
C LEU A 54 1.75 -1.11 -12.26
N LEU A 55 1.11 -2.23 -12.54
CA LEU A 55 0.55 -3.14 -11.54
C LEU A 55 1.68 -3.96 -10.89
N CYS A 56 2.53 -3.30 -10.09
CA CYS A 56 3.60 -3.96 -9.37
C CYS A 56 3.14 -4.48 -8.02
N GLU A 57 3.71 -5.58 -7.56
CA GLU A 57 3.52 -6.14 -6.22
C GLU A 57 4.78 -5.90 -5.39
N VAL A 58 4.63 -5.34 -4.18
CA VAL A 58 5.73 -5.21 -3.22
C VAL A 58 5.44 -6.09 -2.01
N SER A 59 6.43 -6.89 -1.59
CA SER A 59 6.32 -7.78 -0.43
C SER A 59 7.57 -7.70 0.44
N LEU A 60 7.40 -7.97 1.75
CA LEU A 60 8.50 -8.13 2.70
C LEU A 60 8.86 -9.61 2.84
N SER A 61 10.14 -9.90 3.07
CA SER A 61 10.57 -11.20 3.58
C SER A 61 10.07 -11.43 5.00
N SER A 62 9.90 -12.69 5.40
CA SER A 62 9.53 -13.06 6.77
C SER A 62 10.49 -12.47 7.80
N ALA A 63 11.78 -12.43 7.50
CA ALA A 63 12.80 -11.88 8.39
C ALA A 63 12.60 -10.37 8.69
N LEU A 64 12.12 -9.58 7.73
CA LEU A 64 11.79 -8.17 7.96
C LEU A 64 10.47 -8.00 8.71
N ILE A 65 9.48 -8.85 8.43
CA ILE A 65 8.19 -8.87 9.15
C ILE A 65 8.44 -9.21 10.62
N ASP A 66 9.26 -10.20 10.92
CA ASP A 66 9.61 -10.63 12.29
C ASP A 66 10.35 -9.52 13.06
N LYS A 67 11.04 -8.61 12.35
CA LYS A 67 11.65 -7.39 12.91
C LYS A 67 10.66 -6.23 13.07
N GLY A 68 9.37 -6.45 12.85
CA GLY A 68 8.33 -5.43 13.03
C GLY A 68 8.24 -4.43 11.86
N LEU A 69 8.78 -4.76 10.69
CA LEU A 69 8.68 -3.91 9.50
C LEU A 69 7.34 -4.14 8.79
N LYS A 70 6.69 -3.04 8.40
CA LYS A 70 5.46 -3.04 7.59
C LYS A 70 5.61 -2.09 6.40
N THR A 71 4.87 -2.34 5.35
CA THR A 71 4.82 -1.47 4.17
C THR A 71 3.53 -0.69 4.10
N GLY A 72 3.62 0.57 3.66
CA GLY A 72 2.49 1.39 3.28
C GLY A 72 2.43 1.62 1.76
N LYS A 73 2.16 2.85 1.35
CA LYS A 73 2.13 3.24 -0.07
C LYS A 73 3.52 3.16 -0.69
N PHE A 74 3.55 2.87 -2.00
CA PHE A 74 4.77 2.98 -2.80
C PHE A 74 4.49 3.61 -4.16
N ALA A 75 5.55 4.06 -4.80
CA ALA A 75 5.56 4.57 -6.17
C ALA A 75 6.78 4.03 -6.92
N ILE A 76 6.65 3.84 -8.22
CA ILE A 76 7.76 3.57 -9.13
C ILE A 76 8.04 4.84 -9.91
N GLU A 77 9.28 5.33 -9.82
CA GLU A 77 9.69 6.61 -10.35
C GLU A 77 10.95 6.48 -11.19
N ASN A 78 11.32 7.58 -11.87
CA ASN A 78 12.55 7.64 -12.62
C ASN A 78 13.64 8.26 -11.75
N ALA A 79 14.71 7.54 -11.46
CA ALA A 79 15.93 8.14 -10.95
C ALA A 79 16.83 8.63 -12.09
N GLU A 80 17.82 9.46 -11.74
CA GLU A 80 18.73 10.08 -12.71
C GLU A 80 19.35 9.05 -13.67
N GLY A 81 19.18 9.29 -14.95
CA GLY A 81 19.74 8.47 -16.04
C GLY A 81 19.05 7.12 -16.27
N GLY A 82 17.96 6.81 -15.53
CA GLY A 82 17.17 5.59 -15.66
C GLY A 82 15.71 5.85 -16.00
N HIS A 83 14.94 4.78 -16.14
CA HIS A 83 13.51 4.82 -16.42
C HIS A 83 12.79 3.76 -15.59
N ASN A 84 11.85 4.18 -14.74
CA ASN A 84 11.18 3.29 -13.77
C ASN A 84 12.21 2.48 -12.94
N ASN A 85 13.25 3.14 -12.47
CA ASN A 85 14.36 2.50 -11.76
C ASN A 85 14.50 2.95 -10.30
N GLN A 86 13.45 3.55 -9.75
CA GLN A 86 13.38 3.91 -8.33
C GLN A 86 12.08 3.38 -7.74
N LEU A 87 12.19 2.73 -6.58
CA LEU A 87 11.07 2.41 -5.70
C LEU A 87 11.11 3.39 -4.53
N THR A 88 10.11 4.26 -4.43
CA THR A 88 9.83 5.07 -3.25
C THR A 88 8.74 4.39 -2.44
N ILE A 89 9.01 4.00 -1.19
CA ILE A 89 8.07 3.23 -0.37
C ILE A 89 7.98 3.77 1.05
N TYR A 90 6.76 3.82 1.59
CA TYR A 90 6.50 4.15 2.97
C TYR A 90 6.69 2.90 3.84
N LEU A 91 7.62 2.95 4.79
CA LEU A 91 7.89 1.89 5.74
C LEU A 91 7.48 2.32 7.15
N ILE A 92 6.99 1.38 7.93
CA ILE A 92 6.52 1.56 9.32
C ILE A 92 7.29 0.58 10.18
N PHE A 93 7.81 1.04 11.32
CA PHE A 93 8.68 0.29 12.22
C PHE A 93 8.00 0.11 13.57
N ASP A 94 7.44 -1.07 13.85
CA ASP A 94 6.85 -1.38 15.17
C ASP A 94 7.91 -1.55 16.26
N GLN A 95 9.16 -1.75 15.87
CA GLN A 95 10.32 -1.93 16.77
C GLN A 95 11.49 -1.11 16.25
N ALA A 96 12.46 -0.81 17.11
CA ALA A 96 13.70 -0.18 16.69
C ALA A 96 14.40 -1.04 15.63
N PHE A 97 14.76 -0.43 14.51
CA PHE A 97 15.31 -1.11 13.35
C PHE A 97 16.66 -0.52 12.97
N GLN A 98 17.68 -1.37 12.89
CA GLN A 98 19.00 -0.99 12.39
C GLN A 98 19.54 -2.15 11.53
N SER A 99 19.35 -2.05 10.23
CA SER A 99 19.79 -3.08 9.29
C SER A 99 19.83 -2.54 7.85
N SER A 100 20.60 -3.23 7.01
CA SER A 100 20.50 -3.03 5.57
C SER A 100 19.25 -3.74 5.05
N VAL A 101 18.53 -3.09 4.14
CA VAL A 101 17.40 -3.67 3.41
C VAL A 101 17.73 -3.68 1.93
N THR A 102 17.50 -4.82 1.28
CA THR A 102 17.70 -5.00 -0.15
C THR A 102 16.33 -5.13 -0.84
N ALA A 103 16.04 -4.27 -1.81
CA ALA A 103 14.93 -4.42 -2.73
C ALA A 103 15.39 -5.21 -3.96
N LYS A 104 14.76 -6.35 -4.25
CA LYS A 104 14.98 -7.14 -5.47
C LYS A 104 13.78 -7.01 -6.38
N ALA A 105 14.01 -6.58 -7.61
CA ALA A 105 12.97 -6.47 -8.63
C ALA A 105 13.00 -7.69 -9.55
N PHE A 106 11.82 -8.27 -9.77
CA PHE A 106 11.60 -9.43 -10.64
C PHE A 106 10.62 -9.04 -11.75
N ASP A 107 10.85 -9.52 -12.95
CA ASP A 107 9.92 -9.38 -14.05
C ASP A 107 8.67 -10.28 -13.89
N LYS A 108 7.74 -10.18 -14.84
CA LYS A 108 6.51 -11.00 -14.87
C LYS A 108 6.76 -12.51 -14.96
N ASN A 109 7.97 -12.95 -15.34
CA ASN A 109 8.38 -14.36 -15.45
C ASN A 109 9.11 -14.82 -14.19
N GLY A 110 9.32 -13.94 -13.21
CA GLY A 110 10.02 -14.23 -11.97
C GLY A 110 11.55 -14.17 -12.10
N LEU A 111 12.09 -13.59 -13.17
CA LEU A 111 13.53 -13.36 -13.31
C LEU A 111 13.92 -12.05 -12.60
N GLU A 112 14.96 -12.09 -11.78
CA GLU A 112 15.51 -10.90 -11.14
C GLU A 112 16.11 -9.97 -12.21
N VAL A 113 15.61 -8.73 -12.27
CA VAL A 113 16.06 -7.70 -13.22
C VAL A 113 16.93 -6.64 -12.59
N GLY A 114 16.97 -6.58 -11.25
CA GLY A 114 17.82 -5.65 -10.52
C GLY A 114 17.63 -5.71 -9.01
N ARG A 115 18.58 -5.10 -8.31
CA ARG A 115 18.52 -4.94 -6.85
C ARG A 115 19.09 -3.59 -6.43
N ALA A 116 18.54 -3.06 -5.35
CA ALA A 116 19.02 -1.86 -4.68
C ALA A 116 19.10 -2.13 -3.18
N LYS A 117 20.09 -1.55 -2.51
CA LYS A 117 20.32 -1.75 -1.07
C LYS A 117 20.47 -0.41 -0.40
N ILE A 118 19.82 -0.25 0.75
CA ILE A 118 19.96 0.92 1.62
C ILE A 118 20.19 0.46 3.06
N ASP A 119 20.84 1.30 3.85
CA ASP A 119 20.93 1.13 5.29
C ASP A 119 19.85 1.97 5.96
N ILE A 120 19.12 1.38 6.90
CA ILE A 120 18.01 2.00 7.61
C ILE A 120 18.30 1.94 9.10
N GLU A 121 18.16 3.09 9.77
CA GLU A 121 18.21 3.23 11.22
C GLU A 121 17.02 4.05 11.67
N GLU A 122 16.05 3.39 12.34
CA GLU A 122 14.80 4.00 12.78
C GLU A 122 14.43 3.50 14.19
N LYS A 123 13.72 4.35 14.93
CA LYS A 123 13.22 3.98 16.26
C LYS A 123 11.91 3.23 16.14
N ALA A 124 11.51 2.60 17.26
CA ALA A 124 10.19 2.01 17.37
C ALA A 124 9.08 3.07 17.19
N ASP A 125 7.98 2.67 16.55
CA ASP A 125 6.82 3.50 16.26
C ASP A 125 7.10 4.68 15.29
N GLU A 126 8.25 4.68 14.60
CA GLU A 126 8.55 5.64 13.54
C GLU A 126 8.12 5.10 12.16
N ALA A 127 7.96 6.02 11.20
CA ALA A 127 7.63 5.67 9.83
C ALA A 127 8.09 6.78 8.87
N GLY A 128 8.47 6.40 7.64
CA GLY A 128 8.95 7.34 6.65
C GLY A 128 8.98 6.79 5.24
N TYR A 129 9.31 7.66 4.28
CA TYR A 129 9.54 7.25 2.89
C TYR A 129 11.01 6.94 2.66
N PHE A 130 11.27 5.84 1.97
CA PHE A 130 12.60 5.33 1.64
C PHE A 130 12.71 5.09 0.14
N ASP A 131 13.84 5.50 -0.44
CA ASP A 131 14.12 5.41 -1.87
C ASP A 131 15.12 4.29 -2.15
N PHE A 132 14.71 3.30 -2.91
CA PHE A 132 15.57 2.26 -3.45
C PHE A 132 15.86 2.58 -4.92
N ILE A 133 17.08 3.08 -5.19
CA ILE A 133 17.51 3.45 -6.53
C ILE A 133 18.26 2.27 -7.13
N PHE A 134 17.68 1.67 -8.18
CA PHE A 134 18.28 0.59 -8.95
C PHE A 134 19.27 1.11 -9.99
N ASP A 135 20.11 0.21 -10.52
CA ASP A 135 20.97 0.56 -11.65
C ASP A 135 20.13 1.15 -12.80
N LYS A 136 20.69 2.14 -13.52
CA LYS A 136 20.01 2.83 -14.62
C LYS A 136 19.51 1.92 -15.75
N ARG A 137 20.06 0.72 -15.87
CA ARG A 137 19.65 -0.32 -16.83
C ARG A 137 18.48 -1.16 -16.33
N THR A 138 18.19 -1.10 -15.03
CA THR A 138 17.03 -1.77 -14.44
C THR A 138 15.79 -0.99 -14.84
N LYS A 139 14.80 -1.69 -15.36
CA LYS A 139 13.48 -1.13 -15.65
C LYS A 139 12.42 -1.98 -14.96
N ILE A 140 11.74 -1.38 -13.99
CA ILE A 140 10.61 -2.01 -13.34
C ILE A 140 9.40 -1.87 -14.28
N GLU A 141 8.92 -2.99 -14.80
CA GLU A 141 7.84 -3.02 -15.78
C GLU A 141 6.50 -3.37 -15.14
N VAL A 142 5.44 -3.29 -15.92
CA VAL A 142 4.08 -3.72 -15.51
C VAL A 142 4.11 -5.18 -15.03
N LYS A 143 3.46 -5.44 -13.90
CA LYS A 143 3.41 -6.76 -13.24
C LYS A 143 4.77 -7.26 -12.72
N SER A 144 5.73 -6.36 -12.51
CA SER A 144 6.93 -6.68 -11.75
C SER A 144 6.59 -6.97 -10.29
N LYS A 145 7.39 -7.84 -9.68
CA LYS A 145 7.34 -8.11 -8.25
C LYS A 145 8.60 -7.57 -7.60
N ILE A 146 8.45 -6.86 -6.47
CA ILE A 146 9.57 -6.36 -5.68
C ILE A 146 9.53 -7.02 -4.31
N VAL A 147 10.64 -7.61 -3.89
CA VAL A 147 10.80 -8.24 -2.57
C VAL A 147 11.82 -7.44 -1.78
N LEU A 148 11.44 -6.99 -0.59
CA LEU A 148 12.36 -6.41 0.39
C LEU A 148 12.84 -7.51 1.35
N GLU A 149 14.14 -7.62 1.54
CA GLU A 149 14.80 -8.61 2.41
C GLU A 149 15.98 -8.05 3.19
#